data_09720acb6fb6bc427ef7607c14bf0d8d
#
_entry.id   09720acb6fb6bc427ef7607c14bf0d8d
#
_cell.length_a   1.000
_cell.length_b   1.000
_cell.length_c   1.000
_cell.angle_alpha   90.00
_cell.angle_beta   90.00
_cell.angle_gamma   90.00
#
_symmetry.space_group_name_H-M   'P 1'
#
loop_
_entity.id
_entity.type
_entity.pdbx_description
1 polymer ?
#
loop_
_entity_poly.entity_id
_entity_poly.type
_entity_poly.pdbx_seq_one_letter_code
_entity_poly.pdbx_strand_id
1 'polypeptide(L)'
;MAEQDTLVMPIAEMARSNDKFREVVWTGDNSQLVLMAIPEGGEIGGETHDGHDQLLYFVDGMGKAKIGDKEMDISAGDVAIVPSGKYHNFKNTGTGMMRLYTTYSPPEHEPGTEHDTKADAEADPNED
;
A
#
# COMPACT_ATOMS: atom_id res chain seq x y z
N MET A 1 -12.96 -8.65 -16.68
CA MET A 1 -13.02 -8.00 -15.38
C MET A 1 -13.26 -6.54 -15.58
N ALA A 2 -14.28 -6.06 -14.92
CA ALA A 2 -14.62 -4.64 -15.06
C ALA A 2 -13.45 -3.74 -14.65
N GLU A 3 -12.75 -4.08 -13.57
CA GLU A 3 -11.63 -3.29 -13.08
C GLU A 3 -10.48 -3.27 -14.08
N GLN A 4 -10.21 -4.42 -14.71
CA GLN A 4 -9.12 -4.51 -15.68
C GLN A 4 -9.42 -3.72 -16.95
N ASP A 5 -10.70 -3.49 -17.24
CA ASP A 5 -11.09 -2.72 -18.41
C ASP A 5 -11.23 -1.24 -18.12
N THR A 6 -11.18 -0.84 -16.86
CA THR A 6 -11.33 0.56 -16.45
C THR A 6 -9.96 1.19 -16.40
N LEU A 7 -9.66 2.03 -17.37
CA LEU A 7 -8.32 2.61 -17.52
C LEU A 7 -8.21 4.04 -16.97
N VAL A 8 -9.29 4.60 -16.45
CA VAL A 8 -9.29 5.88 -15.76
C VAL A 8 -10.15 5.74 -14.53
N MET A 9 -9.60 6.07 -13.36
CA MET A 9 -10.36 5.92 -12.12
C MET A 9 -9.97 7.02 -11.14
N PRO A 10 -10.90 7.46 -10.27
CA PRO A 10 -10.61 8.51 -9.28
C PRO A 10 -9.86 7.91 -8.10
N ILE A 11 -8.57 7.62 -8.29
CA ILE A 11 -7.81 6.79 -7.36
C ILE A 11 -7.70 7.41 -5.96
N ALA A 12 -7.50 8.72 -5.87
CA ALA A 12 -7.36 9.36 -4.57
C ALA A 12 -8.66 9.25 -3.76
N GLU A 13 -9.79 9.43 -4.43
CA GLU A 13 -11.08 9.31 -3.76
C GLU A 13 -11.36 7.86 -3.37
N MET A 14 -11.01 6.91 -4.23
CA MET A 14 -11.15 5.50 -3.92
C MET A 14 -10.34 5.14 -2.68
N ALA A 15 -9.10 5.66 -2.59
CA ALA A 15 -8.26 5.42 -1.43
C ALA A 15 -8.85 6.03 -0.17
N ARG A 16 -9.38 7.28 -0.26
CA ARG A 16 -9.99 7.94 0.91
C ARG A 16 -11.23 7.20 1.42
N SER A 17 -11.90 6.46 0.54
CA SER A 17 -13.11 5.72 0.90
C SER A 17 -12.83 4.27 1.27
N ASN A 18 -11.57 3.82 1.16
CA ASN A 18 -11.23 2.44 1.41
C ASN A 18 -11.00 2.20 2.89
N ASP A 19 -11.61 1.15 3.43
CA ASP A 19 -11.40 0.74 4.82
C ASP A 19 -10.72 -0.62 4.93
N LYS A 20 -10.39 -1.25 3.80
CA LYS A 20 -9.72 -2.56 3.81
C LYS A 20 -8.23 -2.36 3.96
N PHE A 21 -7.58 -3.27 4.69
CA PHE A 21 -6.13 -3.22 4.84
C PHE A 21 -5.46 -3.24 3.47
N ARG A 22 -5.92 -4.09 2.56
CA ARG A 22 -5.34 -4.20 1.22
C ARG A 22 -6.41 -4.55 0.20
N GLU A 23 -6.41 -3.84 -0.92
CA GLU A 23 -7.28 -4.19 -2.03
C GLU A 23 -6.54 -3.93 -3.34
N VAL A 24 -6.27 -4.99 -4.10
CA VAL A 24 -5.64 -4.88 -5.41
C VAL A 24 -6.73 -4.47 -6.41
N VAL A 25 -6.58 -3.29 -7.01
CA VAL A 25 -7.60 -2.78 -7.93
C VAL A 25 -7.23 -2.94 -9.40
N TRP A 26 -5.94 -3.13 -9.72
CA TRP A 26 -5.53 -3.36 -11.10
C TRP A 26 -4.17 -4.06 -11.12
N THR A 27 -4.03 -5.03 -12.04
CA THR A 27 -2.77 -5.74 -12.23
C THR A 27 -2.45 -5.77 -13.70
N GLY A 28 -1.28 -5.23 -14.06
CA GLY A 28 -0.78 -5.27 -15.43
C GLY A 28 0.45 -6.16 -15.52
N ASP A 29 1.08 -6.13 -16.68
CA ASP A 29 2.29 -6.93 -16.90
C ASP A 29 3.47 -6.40 -16.10
N ASN A 30 3.54 -5.09 -15.91
CA ASN A 30 4.71 -4.45 -15.32
C ASN A 30 4.40 -3.60 -14.10
N SER A 31 3.14 -3.47 -13.72
CA SER A 31 2.73 -2.62 -12.59
C SER A 31 1.44 -3.15 -11.97
N GLN A 32 1.23 -2.78 -10.72
CA GLN A 32 0.03 -3.16 -9.99
C GLN A 32 -0.39 -2.00 -9.11
N LEU A 33 -1.70 -1.76 -9.01
CA LEU A 33 -2.25 -0.66 -8.24
C LEU A 33 -3.06 -1.23 -7.08
N VAL A 34 -2.77 -0.74 -5.87
CA VAL A 34 -3.31 -1.32 -4.64
C VAL A 34 -3.76 -0.20 -3.71
N LEU A 35 -4.91 -0.39 -3.07
CA LEU A 35 -5.38 0.52 -2.01
C LEU A 35 -5.04 -0.09 -0.66
N MET A 36 -4.67 0.75 0.31
CA MET A 36 -4.43 0.29 1.68
C MET A 36 -4.99 1.28 2.69
N ALA A 37 -5.48 0.74 3.80
CA ALA A 37 -5.91 1.54 4.94
C ALA A 37 -5.31 0.92 6.19
N ILE A 38 -4.60 1.73 6.97
CA ILE A 38 -3.88 1.27 8.15
C ILE A 38 -4.55 1.91 9.36
N PRO A 39 -5.09 1.11 10.29
CA PRO A 39 -5.79 1.68 11.44
C PRO A 39 -4.84 2.40 12.38
N GLU A 40 -5.41 3.22 13.25
CA GLU A 40 -4.65 3.97 14.23
C GLU A 40 -3.79 3.02 15.05
N GLY A 41 -2.51 3.37 15.20
CA GLY A 41 -1.55 2.53 15.92
C GLY A 41 -1.04 1.34 15.14
N GLY A 42 -1.56 1.11 13.93
CA GLY A 42 -1.13 -0.02 13.12
C GLY A 42 0.04 0.30 12.22
N GLU A 43 0.49 -0.71 11.51
CA GLU A 43 1.61 -0.58 10.58
C GLU A 43 1.42 -1.55 9.42
N ILE A 44 2.10 -1.27 8.30
CA ILE A 44 2.09 -2.21 7.18
C ILE A 44 2.88 -3.45 7.55
N GLY A 45 4.03 -3.28 8.18
CA GLY A 45 4.93 -4.35 8.57
C GLY A 45 6.24 -4.23 7.84
N GLY A 46 7.33 -4.56 8.54
CA GLY A 46 8.67 -4.45 7.95
C GLY A 46 8.87 -5.49 6.87
N GLU A 47 9.31 -5.04 5.69
CA GLU A 47 9.50 -5.93 4.55
C GLU A 47 10.63 -5.46 3.67
N THR A 48 11.14 -6.41 2.87
CA THR A 48 12.09 -6.12 1.80
C THR A 48 11.57 -6.83 0.56
N HIS A 49 11.30 -6.07 -0.50
CA HIS A 49 10.81 -6.64 -1.75
C HIS A 49 11.90 -6.58 -2.81
N ASP A 50 12.61 -7.69 -2.99
CA ASP A 50 13.60 -7.77 -4.05
C ASP A 50 12.89 -7.86 -5.40
N GLY A 51 13.35 -7.07 -6.35
CA GLY A 51 12.82 -7.12 -7.70
C GLY A 51 11.60 -6.25 -7.94
N HIS A 52 11.16 -5.48 -6.94
CA HIS A 52 10.01 -4.58 -7.09
C HIS A 52 10.37 -3.20 -6.61
N ASP A 53 10.03 -2.19 -7.41
CA ASP A 53 10.00 -0.82 -6.92
C ASP A 53 8.60 -0.56 -6.40
N GLN A 54 8.48 0.18 -5.31
CA GLN A 54 7.18 0.50 -4.73
C GLN A 54 7.07 1.99 -4.50
N LEU A 55 5.95 2.58 -4.92
CA LEU A 55 5.62 3.97 -4.65
C LEU A 55 4.35 3.99 -3.82
N LEU A 56 4.36 4.77 -2.72
CA LEU A 56 3.21 4.87 -1.83
C LEU A 56 2.76 6.32 -1.78
N TYR A 57 1.51 6.57 -2.15
CA TYR A 57 0.91 7.90 -2.20
C TYR A 57 -0.09 8.01 -1.06
N PHE A 58 0.21 8.88 -0.09
CA PHE A 58 -0.63 9.01 1.11
C PHE A 58 -1.70 10.06 0.86
N VAL A 59 -2.95 9.68 1.09
CA VAL A 59 -4.08 10.58 0.83
C VAL A 59 -4.79 11.02 2.10
N ASP A 60 -4.54 10.33 3.23
CA ASP A 60 -5.24 10.63 4.49
C ASP A 60 -4.37 10.19 5.65
N GLY A 61 -4.36 10.99 6.72
CA GLY A 61 -3.63 10.63 7.93
C GLY A 61 -2.19 11.06 7.93
N MET A 62 -1.44 10.55 8.91
CA MET A 62 -0.02 10.84 9.07
C MET A 62 0.68 9.67 9.74
N GLY A 63 1.98 9.60 9.56
CA GLY A 63 2.72 8.50 10.14
C GLY A 63 4.22 8.65 10.02
N LYS A 64 4.90 7.53 10.18
CA LYS A 64 6.35 7.44 10.07
C LYS A 64 6.72 6.40 9.03
N ALA A 65 7.68 6.74 8.19
CA ALA A 65 8.24 5.82 7.21
C ALA A 65 9.66 5.47 7.62
N LYS A 66 9.99 4.18 7.59
CA LYS A 66 11.37 3.74 7.71
C LYS A 66 11.76 3.12 6.38
N ILE A 67 12.78 3.67 5.72
CA ILE A 67 13.25 3.18 4.43
C ILE A 67 14.76 3.05 4.55
N GLY A 68 15.24 1.81 4.51
CA GLY A 68 16.62 1.53 4.84
C GLY A 68 16.87 1.91 6.28
N ASP A 69 17.87 2.77 6.52
CA ASP A 69 18.22 3.25 7.88
C ASP A 69 17.50 4.55 8.24
N LYS A 70 16.75 5.15 7.32
CA LYS A 70 16.22 6.50 7.53
C LYS A 70 14.79 6.45 7.98
N GLU A 71 14.44 7.32 8.94
CA GLU A 71 13.06 7.52 9.37
C GLU A 71 12.62 8.91 8.97
N MET A 72 11.40 9.02 8.49
CA MET A 72 10.85 10.29 8.02
C MET A 72 9.37 10.35 8.37
N ASP A 73 8.90 11.58 8.60
CA ASP A 73 7.46 11.79 8.78
C ASP A 73 6.77 11.74 7.42
N ILE A 74 5.56 11.22 7.42
CA ILE A 74 4.72 11.21 6.22
C ILE A 74 3.35 11.76 6.59
N SER A 75 2.72 12.41 5.62
CA SER A 75 1.37 12.93 5.79
C SER A 75 0.67 12.97 4.43
N ALA A 76 -0.63 13.27 4.47
CA ALA A 76 -1.43 13.33 3.25
C ALA A 76 -0.78 14.28 2.23
N GLY A 77 -0.69 13.82 0.99
CA GLY A 77 -0.05 14.55 -0.09
C GLY A 77 1.37 14.13 -0.38
N ASP A 78 1.97 13.30 0.49
CA ASP A 78 3.34 12.82 0.28
C ASP A 78 3.38 11.56 -0.55
N VAL A 79 4.50 11.34 -1.22
CA VAL A 79 4.81 10.05 -1.84
C VAL A 79 6.07 9.50 -1.19
N ALA A 80 6.06 8.22 -0.85
CA ALA A 80 7.25 7.52 -0.38
C ALA A 80 7.74 6.63 -1.51
N ILE A 81 9.06 6.60 -1.69
CA ILE A 81 9.69 5.83 -2.77
C ILE A 81 10.55 4.74 -2.13
N VAL A 82 10.24 3.50 -2.46
CA VAL A 82 10.98 2.34 -1.94
C VAL A 82 11.60 1.61 -3.12
N PRO A 83 12.90 1.84 -3.36
CA PRO A 83 13.59 1.11 -4.43
C PRO A 83 13.67 -0.38 -4.11
N SER A 84 13.77 -1.18 -5.15
CA SER A 84 13.91 -2.63 -5.04
C SER A 84 15.01 -2.97 -4.03
N GLY A 85 14.70 -3.91 -3.14
CA GLY A 85 15.67 -4.44 -2.19
C GLY A 85 15.86 -3.63 -0.92
N LYS A 86 15.16 -2.51 -0.77
CA LYS A 86 15.27 -1.70 0.45
C LYS A 86 14.27 -2.16 1.49
N TYR A 87 14.75 -2.36 2.71
CA TYR A 87 13.87 -2.60 3.85
C TYR A 87 12.97 -1.37 4.07
N HIS A 88 11.73 -1.60 4.39
CA HIS A 88 10.80 -0.50 4.65
C HIS A 88 9.69 -0.92 5.60
N ASN A 89 9.14 0.07 6.31
CA ASN A 89 7.94 -0.09 7.11
C ASN A 89 7.26 1.27 7.24
N PHE A 90 5.94 1.24 7.34
CA PHE A 90 5.14 2.47 7.47
C PHE A 90 4.19 2.27 8.62
N LYS A 91 4.20 3.22 9.57
CA LYS A 91 3.39 3.16 10.79
C LYS A 91 2.44 4.33 10.85
N ASN A 92 1.22 4.07 11.27
CA ASN A 92 0.23 5.11 11.49
C ASN A 92 0.41 5.65 12.90
N THR A 93 0.94 6.88 13.00
CA THR A 93 1.17 7.54 14.29
C THR A 93 0.17 8.64 14.57
N GLY A 94 -0.79 8.86 13.66
CA GLY A 94 -1.82 9.85 13.83
C GLY A 94 -3.08 9.27 14.46
N THR A 95 -4.14 10.07 14.46
CA THR A 95 -5.46 9.62 14.89
C THR A 95 -6.27 9.25 13.66
N GLY A 96 -7.07 8.19 13.76
CA GLY A 96 -7.87 7.71 12.63
C GLY A 96 -7.06 6.88 11.67
N MET A 97 -7.64 6.62 10.51
CA MET A 97 -7.03 5.77 9.50
C MET A 97 -5.96 6.51 8.71
N MET A 98 -4.90 5.81 8.34
CA MET A 98 -3.94 6.28 7.36
C MET A 98 -4.25 5.57 6.05
N ARG A 99 -4.63 6.34 5.03
CA ARG A 99 -5.08 5.77 3.76
C ARG A 99 -4.15 6.16 2.64
N LEU A 100 -3.93 5.22 1.74
CA LEU A 100 -2.96 5.41 0.66
C LEU A 100 -3.32 4.55 -0.53
N TYR A 101 -2.73 4.87 -1.67
CA TYR A 101 -2.65 3.92 -2.78
C TYR A 101 -1.18 3.72 -3.11
N THR A 102 -0.87 2.54 -3.62
CA THR A 102 0.51 2.18 -3.84
C THR A 102 0.64 1.41 -5.15
N THR A 103 1.80 1.54 -5.78
CA THR A 103 2.09 0.79 -7.00
C THR A 103 3.29 -0.11 -6.76
N TYR A 104 3.22 -1.30 -7.32
CA TYR A 104 4.33 -2.25 -7.34
C TYR A 104 4.74 -2.47 -8.80
N SER A 105 6.01 -2.40 -9.09
CA SER A 105 6.53 -2.59 -10.44
C SER A 105 7.71 -3.55 -10.37
N PRO A 106 7.54 -4.79 -10.81
CA PRO A 106 6.33 -5.45 -11.32
C PRO A 106 5.35 -5.83 -10.20
N PRO A 107 4.21 -6.43 -10.55
CA PRO A 107 3.20 -6.80 -9.55
C PRO A 107 3.74 -7.70 -8.45
N GLU A 108 3.25 -7.47 -7.22
CA GLU A 108 3.66 -8.21 -6.04
C GLU A 108 2.60 -9.21 -5.58
N HIS A 109 1.33 -8.82 -5.68
CA HIS A 109 0.22 -9.62 -5.13
C HIS A 109 -0.56 -10.31 -6.24
N GLU A 110 -1.29 -11.37 -5.88
CA GLU A 110 -2.20 -12.01 -6.83
C GLU A 110 -3.26 -11.01 -7.27
N PRO A 111 -3.65 -11.04 -8.56
CA PRO A 111 -4.71 -10.14 -9.03
C PRO A 111 -5.99 -10.30 -8.22
N GLY A 112 -6.61 -9.18 -7.87
CA GLY A 112 -7.88 -9.20 -7.16
C GLY A 112 -7.80 -9.51 -5.68
N THR A 113 -6.60 -9.57 -5.11
CA THR A 113 -6.42 -9.83 -3.68
C THR A 113 -7.13 -8.77 -2.84
N GLU A 114 -7.85 -9.21 -1.80
CA GLU A 114 -8.47 -8.32 -0.81
C GLU A 114 -8.25 -8.87 0.57
N HIS A 115 -7.85 -8.01 1.49
CA HIS A 115 -7.70 -8.36 2.90
C HIS A 115 -8.36 -7.26 3.72
N ASP A 116 -9.34 -7.61 4.55
CA ASP A 116 -10.00 -6.63 5.39
C ASP A 116 -9.07 -6.10 6.46
N THR A 117 -8.21 -6.98 7.01
CA THR A 117 -7.30 -6.63 8.10
C THR A 117 -5.90 -7.15 7.80
N LYS A 118 -4.92 -6.62 8.55
CA LYS A 118 -3.55 -7.12 8.45
C LYS A 118 -3.46 -8.59 8.86
N ALA A 119 -4.26 -9.00 9.85
CA ALA A 119 -4.30 -10.40 10.27
C ALA A 119 -4.76 -11.30 9.12
N ASP A 120 -5.74 -10.85 8.34
CA ASP A 120 -6.20 -11.61 7.18
C ASP A 120 -5.09 -11.75 6.14
N ALA A 121 -4.31 -10.68 5.94
CA ALA A 121 -3.19 -10.72 5.01
C ALA A 121 -2.13 -11.71 5.46
N GLU A 122 -1.82 -11.72 6.75
CA GLU A 122 -0.82 -12.63 7.30
C GLU A 122 -1.26 -14.08 7.26
N ALA A 123 -2.57 -14.32 7.28
CA ALA A 123 -3.13 -15.67 7.22
C ALA A 123 -3.29 -16.19 5.80
N ASP A 124 -3.11 -15.35 4.78
CA ASP A 124 -3.31 -15.74 3.39
C ASP A 124 -2.12 -16.58 2.92
N PRO A 125 -2.33 -17.86 2.52
CA PRO A 125 -1.22 -18.71 2.10
C PRO A 125 -0.57 -18.24 0.79
N ASN A 126 -1.21 -17.35 0.04
CA ASN A 126 -0.67 -16.83 -1.22
C ASN A 126 0.13 -15.55 -1.02
N GLU A 127 0.26 -15.07 0.21
CA GLU A 127 1.03 -13.87 0.54
C GLU A 127 2.24 -14.25 1.34
N ASP A 128 3.36 -13.63 1.04
CA ASP A 128 4.62 -13.87 1.77
C ASP A 128 4.81 -12.90 2.90
#